data_c591e84bebf327113b342199ccb6fcb2
#
_entry.id   c591e84bebf327113b342199ccb6fcb2
#
_cell.length_a   1.000
_cell.length_b   1.000
_cell.length_c   1.000
_cell.angle_alpha   90.00
_cell.angle_beta   90.00
_cell.angle_gamma   90.00
#
_symmetry.space_group_name_H-M   'P 1'
#
loop_
_entity.id
_entity.type
_entity.pdbx_description
1 polymer ?
#
loop_
_entity_poly.entity_id
_entity_poly.type
_entity_poly.pdbx_seq_one_letter_code
_entity_poly.pdbx_strand_id
1 'polypeptide(L)'
;MRASPFRGAVPPPSREFSARPSAGPLPRSATSVRAGALSRLFAVVALMLGAALLGPPPTAHAAVVLTRVADFGANPGGLNMYVHRPASLPANPAVVIALHGCTQNAQAYADHSGLPQLADRYGFLVVFAETTSANNLNKCFNWFQTTDNRRGQGEAASIRQMAAHTVSAFGADPRRIHVTGLSAGGAMTSVMLATYPDVFRAGAVVAGIPYDCTRDTGPYTCMNPGTDLTPAQWAGRVRDAHPSWSGPWPRVAVWHGVQDTTVVPRNADELRDQWTALHGLSQTPSRTSVIGPDSTRREEYVAADGSVAVEVNRVPGIGHGTPVDPGSGTEQCGSTGAPYFLDSICSSYWISRFFGLAGPNTQPGALPAPTGLVATGVTDTTVGLRWNPVNGATGYVVHRDGAPVATPDATAYTDTGLTPGSSHTYAVAARDADGRTGHLSATVTARTTGATAVCWTDHNYGHVQAGRATTSGGRTYAKGSQQDMGLYNVFVTHTLKESPAGYFTVADATCP
;
A
#
# COMPACT_ATOMS: atom_id res chain seq x y z
N MET A 1 -56.57 -32.40 -22.28
CA MET A 1 -56.39 -33.58 -23.15
C MET A 1 -55.00 -34.13 -22.95
N ARG A 2 -54.99 -35.38 -22.51
CA ARG A 2 -53.93 -36.40 -22.59
C ARG A 2 -52.47 -36.07 -22.20
N ALA A 3 -52.16 -36.68 -21.08
CA ALA A 3 -50.82 -37.12 -20.66
C ALA A 3 -50.26 -38.22 -21.57
N SER A 4 -48.95 -38.34 -21.62
CA SER A 4 -48.24 -39.64 -21.47
C SER A 4 -46.72 -39.47 -21.47
N PRO A 5 -46.02 -40.45 -20.84
CA PRO A 5 -44.73 -40.23 -20.20
C PRO A 5 -43.60 -40.94 -20.95
N PHE A 6 -42.33 -40.62 -20.64
CA PHE A 6 -41.20 -41.47 -21.02
C PHE A 6 -40.37 -41.90 -19.79
N ARG A 7 -40.21 -43.23 -19.73
CA ARG A 7 -39.41 -44.07 -18.84
C ARG A 7 -37.91 -43.78 -19.03
N GLY A 8 -37.12 -43.73 -18.06
CA GLY A 8 -36.46 -44.75 -17.27
C GLY A 8 -35.30 -45.45 -18.02
N ALA A 9 -34.03 -45.16 -17.63
CA ALA A 9 -32.90 -46.04 -17.97
C ALA A 9 -32.01 -46.17 -16.70
N VAL A 10 -31.77 -47.47 -16.37
CA VAL A 10 -31.02 -48.01 -15.24
C VAL A 10 -29.54 -48.12 -15.62
N PRO A 11 -28.57 -47.93 -14.72
CA PRO A 11 -27.15 -48.15 -14.99
C PRO A 11 -26.77 -49.64 -14.78
N PRO A 12 -25.70 -50.14 -15.45
CA PRO A 12 -25.23 -51.52 -15.30
C PRO A 12 -24.19 -51.66 -14.18
N PRO A 13 -23.91 -52.89 -13.70
CA PRO A 13 -23.29 -53.19 -12.43
C PRO A 13 -21.75 -53.29 -12.46
N SER A 14 -21.20 -53.16 -11.27
CA SER A 14 -19.83 -53.41 -10.84
C SER A 14 -19.27 -54.77 -11.16
N ARG A 15 -18.01 -54.86 -11.54
CA ARG A 15 -17.22 -56.11 -11.51
C ARG A 15 -16.13 -56.04 -10.47
N GLU A 16 -16.25 -56.89 -9.46
CA GLU A 16 -15.18 -57.34 -8.59
C GLU A 16 -14.20 -58.21 -9.38
N PHE A 17 -12.93 -58.09 -9.11
CA PHE A 17 -11.95 -59.17 -9.30
C PHE A 17 -11.00 -59.25 -8.09
N SER A 18 -11.15 -60.35 -7.39
CA SER A 18 -10.28 -60.89 -6.35
C SER A 18 -9.14 -61.67 -6.99
N ALA A 19 -7.94 -61.61 -6.47
CA ALA A 19 -7.05 -62.76 -6.16
C ALA A 19 -5.68 -62.34 -5.60
N ARG A 20 -5.41 -62.80 -4.43
CA ARG A 20 -4.02 -63.00 -3.90
C ARG A 20 -3.49 -64.34 -4.42
N PRO A 21 -2.14 -64.55 -4.46
CA PRO A 21 -1.56 -65.66 -3.74
C PRO A 21 -0.32 -65.28 -2.91
N SER A 22 -0.31 -65.76 -1.72
CA SER A 22 0.50 -66.66 -0.91
C SER A 22 2.04 -66.61 -1.00
N ALA A 23 2.62 -66.47 0.18
CA ALA A 23 4.04 -66.48 0.54
C ALA A 23 4.62 -67.92 0.55
N GLY A 24 5.92 -67.99 0.27
CA GLY A 24 6.78 -69.15 0.57
C GLY A 24 8.10 -68.71 1.18
N PRO A 25 8.75 -69.54 2.03
CA PRO A 25 9.74 -69.13 2.99
C PRO A 25 11.19 -69.20 2.51
N LEU A 26 12.04 -68.42 3.16
CA LEU A 26 13.47 -68.27 3.00
C LEU A 26 14.29 -69.42 3.61
N PRO A 27 15.51 -69.69 3.19
CA PRO A 27 16.53 -70.39 3.99
C PRO A 27 17.49 -69.40 4.66
N ARG A 28 17.79 -69.69 5.92
CA ARG A 28 18.87 -69.12 6.72
C ARG A 28 20.22 -69.74 6.34
N SER A 29 21.23 -68.92 6.18
CA SER A 29 22.62 -69.36 6.42
C SER A 29 23.37 -68.29 7.21
N ALA A 30 23.96 -68.67 8.30
CA ALA A 30 24.73 -67.89 9.22
C ALA A 30 26.22 -67.88 8.75
N THR A 31 26.85 -66.73 8.74
CA THR A 31 28.29 -66.60 8.83
C THR A 31 28.65 -65.39 9.66
N SER A 32 29.25 -65.63 10.81
CA SER A 32 29.74 -64.66 11.75
C SER A 32 31.11 -64.13 11.28
N VAL A 33 31.28 -62.87 11.09
CA VAL A 33 32.56 -62.21 11.01
C VAL A 33 32.62 -61.07 12.00
N ARG A 34 33.65 -61.11 12.86
CA ARG A 34 33.96 -60.09 13.84
C ARG A 34 34.23 -58.73 13.13
N ALA A 35 33.50 -57.71 13.45
CA ALA A 35 33.79 -56.33 13.07
C ALA A 35 33.91 -55.49 14.35
N GLY A 36 35.16 -55.31 14.76
CA GLY A 36 35.53 -54.37 15.80
C GLY A 36 35.93 -53.03 15.16
N ALA A 37 35.58 -51.95 15.86
CA ALA A 37 36.24 -50.65 15.85
C ALA A 37 35.94 -49.61 14.72
N LEU A 38 35.18 -49.89 13.67
CA LEU A 38 34.88 -48.86 12.64
C LEU A 38 33.42 -48.29 12.75
N SER A 39 32.56 -48.89 13.58
CA SER A 39 31.13 -48.47 13.63
C SER A 39 30.86 -47.27 14.54
N ARG A 40 31.81 -46.78 15.33
CA ARG A 40 31.63 -45.62 16.21
C ARG A 40 31.87 -44.26 15.49
N LEU A 41 32.61 -44.24 14.41
CA LEU A 41 32.83 -42.96 13.65
C LEU A 41 31.67 -42.62 12.72
N PHE A 42 30.99 -43.60 12.15
CA PHE A 42 29.87 -43.40 11.25
C PHE A 42 28.59 -42.97 11.97
N ALA A 43 28.38 -43.40 13.21
CA ALA A 43 27.18 -43.00 13.99
C ALA A 43 27.21 -41.53 14.44
N VAL A 44 28.41 -40.97 14.70
CA VAL A 44 28.57 -39.55 15.09
C VAL A 44 28.45 -38.63 13.88
N VAL A 45 28.96 -39.05 12.71
CA VAL A 45 28.82 -38.25 11.46
C VAL A 45 27.38 -38.28 10.94
N ALA A 46 26.64 -39.38 11.08
CA ALA A 46 25.23 -39.45 10.69
C ALA A 46 24.32 -38.62 11.65
N LEU A 47 24.67 -38.49 12.94
CA LEU A 47 23.96 -37.64 13.89
C LEU A 47 24.24 -36.13 13.63
N MET A 48 25.44 -35.79 13.18
CA MET A 48 25.78 -34.38 12.83
C MET A 48 25.23 -33.93 11.49
N LEU A 49 25.07 -34.83 10.51
CA LEU A 49 24.39 -34.50 9.24
C LEU A 49 22.86 -34.48 9.35
N GLY A 50 22.27 -35.21 10.31
CA GLY A 50 20.82 -35.17 10.56
C GLY A 50 20.35 -33.90 11.27
N ALA A 51 21.21 -33.22 12.02
CA ALA A 51 20.88 -31.98 12.72
C ALA A 51 20.95 -30.73 11.81
N ALA A 52 21.62 -30.83 10.65
CA ALA A 52 21.77 -29.69 9.72
C ALA A 52 20.63 -29.55 8.70
N LEU A 53 19.66 -30.48 8.68
CA LEU A 53 18.50 -30.47 7.77
C LEU A 53 17.18 -30.12 8.45
N LEU A 54 17.17 -29.92 9.75
CA LEU A 54 16.05 -29.33 10.47
C LEU A 54 16.28 -27.82 10.47
N GLY A 55 15.78 -27.14 9.44
CA GLY A 55 15.60 -25.68 9.49
C GLY A 55 14.86 -25.33 10.80
N PRO A 56 15.02 -24.12 11.34
CA PRO A 56 14.28 -23.69 12.51
C PRO A 56 12.80 -23.97 12.25
N PRO A 57 12.08 -24.57 13.23
CA PRO A 57 10.64 -24.80 13.07
C PRO A 57 10.01 -23.46 12.71
N PRO A 58 9.02 -23.42 11.80
CA PRO A 58 8.31 -22.20 11.50
C PRO A 58 7.82 -21.63 12.83
N THR A 59 8.18 -20.40 13.13
CA THR A 59 7.70 -19.70 14.33
C THR A 59 6.19 -19.68 14.24
N ALA A 60 5.51 -20.49 15.06
CA ALA A 60 4.08 -20.42 15.20
C ALA A 60 3.75 -19.00 15.66
N HIS A 61 3.10 -18.22 14.81
CA HIS A 61 2.58 -16.93 15.23
C HIS A 61 1.57 -17.20 16.34
N ALA A 62 1.78 -16.57 17.51
CA ALA A 62 0.80 -16.64 18.57
C ALA A 62 -0.53 -16.07 18.03
N ALA A 63 -1.63 -16.81 18.31
CA ALA A 63 -2.95 -16.36 17.91
C ALA A 63 -3.22 -14.94 18.45
N VAL A 64 -3.82 -14.08 17.62
CA VAL A 64 -4.17 -12.73 18.01
C VAL A 64 -5.23 -12.75 19.10
N VAL A 65 -5.02 -12.01 20.18
CA VAL A 65 -6.01 -11.90 21.25
C VAL A 65 -7.10 -10.92 20.84
N LEU A 66 -8.32 -11.42 20.66
CA LEU A 66 -9.51 -10.63 20.40
C LEU A 66 -10.40 -10.55 21.64
N THR A 67 -10.88 -9.36 21.96
CA THR A 67 -11.87 -9.14 23.01
C THR A 67 -13.27 -9.11 22.42
N ARG A 68 -14.15 -9.99 22.84
CA ARG A 68 -15.56 -9.96 22.42
C ARG A 68 -16.30 -8.82 23.12
N VAL A 69 -17.07 -8.05 22.36
CA VAL A 69 -17.99 -7.01 22.84
C VAL A 69 -19.41 -7.56 22.71
N ALA A 70 -20.04 -7.82 23.83
CA ALA A 70 -21.37 -8.47 23.87
C ALA A 70 -22.52 -7.50 23.57
N ASP A 71 -22.37 -6.25 24.00
CA ASP A 71 -23.37 -5.19 23.81
C ASP A 71 -22.74 -3.97 23.13
N PHE A 72 -23.11 -3.72 21.91
CA PHE A 72 -22.69 -2.57 21.10
C PHE A 72 -23.88 -1.85 20.46
N GLY A 73 -25.11 -2.20 20.85
CA GLY A 73 -26.36 -1.63 20.36
C GLY A 73 -27.42 -2.67 20.04
N ALA A 74 -28.46 -2.28 19.34
CA ALA A 74 -29.62 -3.14 19.03
C ALA A 74 -29.27 -4.35 18.14
N ASN A 75 -28.18 -4.28 17.40
CA ASN A 75 -27.63 -5.34 16.56
C ASN A 75 -28.66 -6.05 15.65
N PRO A 76 -29.39 -5.33 14.78
CA PRO A 76 -30.47 -5.93 14.01
C PRO A 76 -29.99 -7.00 13.00
N GLY A 77 -28.72 -6.99 12.62
CA GLY A 77 -28.10 -8.00 11.76
C GLY A 77 -27.59 -9.24 12.51
N GLY A 78 -27.71 -9.28 13.86
CA GLY A 78 -27.29 -10.45 14.63
C GLY A 78 -25.79 -10.79 14.56
N LEU A 79 -24.93 -9.79 14.33
CA LEU A 79 -23.48 -9.99 14.20
C LEU A 79 -22.78 -10.08 15.56
N ASN A 80 -21.63 -10.75 15.58
CA ASN A 80 -20.70 -10.66 16.72
C ASN A 80 -19.70 -9.52 16.49
N MET A 81 -19.27 -8.88 17.58
CA MET A 81 -18.23 -7.83 17.56
C MET A 81 -17.01 -8.30 18.36
N TYR A 82 -15.85 -8.22 17.76
CA TYR A 82 -14.57 -8.46 18.43
C TYR A 82 -13.65 -7.26 18.20
N VAL A 83 -12.79 -6.96 19.18
CA VAL A 83 -11.86 -5.83 19.12
C VAL A 83 -10.44 -6.31 19.38
N HIS A 84 -9.51 -5.95 18.51
CA HIS A 84 -8.09 -5.92 18.80
C HIS A 84 -7.72 -4.52 19.26
N ARG A 85 -7.22 -4.42 20.49
CA ARG A 85 -6.76 -3.17 21.09
C ARG A 85 -5.27 -3.25 21.38
N PRO A 86 -4.43 -2.50 20.67
CA PRO A 86 -3.02 -2.37 20.99
C PRO A 86 -2.76 -1.94 22.44
N ALA A 87 -1.65 -2.41 22.99
CA ALA A 87 -1.22 -2.04 24.34
C ALA A 87 -0.92 -0.53 24.44
N SER A 88 -0.45 0.08 23.35
CA SER A 88 -0.20 1.51 23.27
C SER A 88 -1.07 2.14 22.18
N LEU A 89 -1.87 3.11 22.56
CA LEU A 89 -2.73 3.87 21.64
C LEU A 89 -2.53 5.38 21.87
N PRO A 90 -2.56 6.18 20.80
CA PRO A 90 -2.62 7.63 20.91
C PRO A 90 -3.96 8.06 21.53
N ALA A 91 -4.04 9.30 22.01
CA ALA A 91 -5.32 9.90 22.32
C ALA A 91 -6.19 9.95 21.07
N ASN A 92 -7.47 9.55 21.18
CA ASN A 92 -8.42 9.50 20.07
C ASN A 92 -7.90 8.66 18.87
N PRO A 93 -7.66 7.34 19.06
CA PRO A 93 -7.14 6.48 18.00
C PRO A 93 -8.12 6.37 16.83
N ALA A 94 -7.59 6.09 15.64
CA ALA A 94 -8.41 5.72 14.49
C ALA A 94 -8.99 4.32 14.65
N VAL A 95 -9.99 3.99 13.84
CA VAL A 95 -10.66 2.68 13.82
C VAL A 95 -10.66 2.10 12.42
N VAL A 96 -10.34 0.81 12.31
CA VAL A 96 -10.57 0.01 11.10
C VAL A 96 -11.60 -1.07 11.44
N ILE A 97 -12.74 -1.06 10.75
CA ILE A 97 -13.71 -2.16 10.80
C ILE A 97 -13.29 -3.17 9.74
N ALA A 98 -13.05 -4.41 10.16
CA ALA A 98 -12.56 -5.50 9.32
C ALA A 98 -13.65 -6.58 9.14
N LEU A 99 -13.95 -6.92 7.89
CA LEU A 99 -15.05 -7.81 7.48
C LEU A 99 -14.48 -9.05 6.79
N HIS A 100 -14.67 -10.22 7.36
CA HIS A 100 -14.14 -11.48 6.81
C HIS A 100 -14.89 -11.94 5.56
N GLY A 101 -14.29 -12.85 4.78
CA GLY A 101 -14.94 -13.52 3.66
C GLY A 101 -15.86 -14.67 4.09
N CYS A 102 -16.60 -15.24 3.13
CA CYS A 102 -17.41 -16.44 3.38
C CYS A 102 -16.58 -17.57 4.00
N THR A 103 -17.20 -18.39 4.81
CA THR A 103 -16.61 -19.56 5.55
C THR A 103 -15.56 -19.19 6.62
N GLN A 104 -15.18 -17.93 6.72
CA GLN A 104 -14.25 -17.42 7.73
C GLN A 104 -14.97 -17.00 9.02
N ASN A 105 -14.22 -16.40 9.93
CA ASN A 105 -14.68 -15.77 11.17
C ASN A 105 -13.71 -14.64 11.59
N ALA A 106 -14.03 -13.90 12.62
CA ALA A 106 -13.24 -12.79 13.13
C ALA A 106 -11.80 -13.22 13.48
N GLN A 107 -11.65 -14.37 14.17
CA GLN A 107 -10.33 -14.85 14.59
C GLN A 107 -9.44 -15.21 13.40
N ALA A 108 -9.95 -16.00 12.44
CA ALA A 108 -9.18 -16.37 11.25
C ALA A 108 -8.75 -15.14 10.44
N TYR A 109 -9.63 -14.12 10.35
CA TYR A 109 -9.29 -12.88 9.63
C TYR A 109 -8.25 -12.07 10.42
N ALA A 110 -8.34 -12.02 11.74
CA ALA A 110 -7.35 -11.36 12.59
C ALA A 110 -5.98 -12.03 12.51
N ASP A 111 -5.93 -13.37 12.60
CA ASP A 111 -4.68 -14.13 12.63
C ASP A 111 -3.87 -14.03 11.32
N HIS A 112 -4.56 -13.83 10.20
CA HIS A 112 -3.92 -13.89 8.88
C HIS A 112 -3.81 -12.55 8.15
N SER A 113 -4.72 -11.59 8.35
CA SER A 113 -4.77 -10.35 7.57
C SER A 113 -3.60 -9.40 7.80
N GLY A 114 -2.89 -9.52 8.94
CA GLY A 114 -1.85 -8.58 9.36
C GLY A 114 -2.39 -7.27 9.96
N LEU A 115 -3.70 -7.03 9.96
CA LEU A 115 -4.29 -5.81 10.54
C LEU A 115 -3.95 -5.63 12.03
N PRO A 116 -4.00 -6.66 12.91
CA PRO A 116 -3.58 -6.51 14.31
C PRO A 116 -2.11 -6.13 14.44
N GLN A 117 -1.22 -6.75 13.66
CA GLN A 117 0.21 -6.43 13.64
C GLN A 117 0.46 -4.95 13.30
N LEU A 118 -0.28 -4.43 12.31
CA LEU A 118 -0.19 -3.03 11.91
C LEU A 118 -0.84 -2.10 12.94
N ALA A 119 -1.93 -2.53 13.57
CA ALA A 119 -2.56 -1.79 14.67
C ALA A 119 -1.61 -1.63 15.86
N ASP A 120 -0.89 -2.67 16.25
CA ASP A 120 0.13 -2.63 17.29
C ASP A 120 1.29 -1.70 16.92
N ARG A 121 1.69 -1.72 15.64
CA ARG A 121 2.79 -0.90 15.12
C ARG A 121 2.42 0.58 15.01
N TYR A 122 1.19 0.90 14.60
CA TYR A 122 0.79 2.25 14.22
C TYR A 122 -0.29 2.89 15.12
N GLY A 123 -0.79 2.17 16.12
CA GLY A 123 -1.68 2.70 17.15
C GLY A 123 -3.08 3.03 16.67
N PHE A 124 -3.79 2.07 16.11
CA PHE A 124 -5.20 2.18 15.79
C PHE A 124 -5.99 0.97 16.30
N LEU A 125 -7.29 1.11 16.47
CA LEU A 125 -8.19 0.02 16.87
C LEU A 125 -8.63 -0.77 15.64
N VAL A 126 -8.72 -2.11 15.79
CA VAL A 126 -9.37 -2.94 14.76
C VAL A 126 -10.59 -3.61 15.36
N VAL A 127 -11.72 -3.42 14.71
CA VAL A 127 -12.99 -4.09 15.03
C VAL A 127 -13.24 -5.16 13.99
N PHE A 128 -13.32 -6.41 14.41
CA PHE A 128 -13.68 -7.52 13.55
C PHE A 128 -15.17 -7.83 13.73
N ALA A 129 -15.97 -7.47 12.72
CA ALA A 129 -17.35 -7.90 12.66
C ALA A 129 -17.40 -9.34 12.15
N GLU A 130 -18.26 -10.15 12.78
CA GLU A 130 -18.41 -11.55 12.42
C GLU A 130 -19.86 -11.90 12.15
N THR A 131 -20.11 -12.47 10.98
CA THR A 131 -21.35 -13.17 10.66
C THR A 131 -21.23 -14.64 10.99
N THR A 132 -22.33 -15.29 11.29
CA THR A 132 -22.39 -16.69 11.72
C THR A 132 -23.20 -17.54 10.76
N SER A 133 -23.23 -18.86 10.97
CA SER A 133 -24.09 -19.76 10.21
C SER A 133 -25.59 -19.51 10.48
N ALA A 134 -25.96 -18.81 11.56
CA ALA A 134 -27.33 -18.38 11.82
C ALA A 134 -27.76 -17.23 10.89
N ASN A 135 -26.81 -16.36 10.47
CA ASN A 135 -27.06 -15.31 9.51
C ASN A 135 -27.07 -15.84 8.09
N ASN A 136 -26.09 -16.67 7.76
CA ASN A 136 -25.87 -17.24 6.44
C ASN A 136 -25.13 -18.58 6.58
N LEU A 137 -25.64 -19.64 5.94
CA LEU A 137 -25.06 -20.99 6.06
C LEU A 137 -23.56 -21.04 5.74
N ASN A 138 -23.12 -20.23 4.79
CA ASN A 138 -21.71 -20.09 4.41
C ASN A 138 -20.97 -19.00 5.20
N LYS A 139 -21.58 -18.42 6.23
CA LYS A 139 -21.02 -17.30 6.99
C LYS A 139 -20.59 -16.14 6.10
N CYS A 140 -21.30 -15.89 5.01
CA CYS A 140 -21.12 -14.69 4.19
C CYS A 140 -21.88 -13.53 4.82
N PHE A 141 -21.34 -12.32 4.77
CA PHE A 141 -22.16 -11.13 4.96
C PHE A 141 -23.25 -11.08 3.88
N ASN A 142 -24.46 -10.69 4.25
CA ASN A 142 -25.63 -10.69 3.38
C ASN A 142 -25.72 -9.41 2.51
N TRP A 143 -24.60 -9.02 1.90
CA TRP A 143 -24.46 -7.82 1.05
C TRP A 143 -25.46 -7.77 -0.09
N PHE A 144 -26.04 -8.90 -0.47
CA PHE A 144 -27.00 -9.06 -1.56
C PHE A 144 -28.46 -9.02 -1.12
N GLN A 145 -28.74 -9.00 0.19
CA GLN A 145 -30.10 -8.95 0.73
C GLN A 145 -30.49 -7.51 1.10
N THR A 146 -31.65 -7.06 0.63
CA THR A 146 -32.13 -5.68 0.90
C THR A 146 -32.42 -5.41 2.36
N THR A 147 -32.67 -6.44 3.16
CA THR A 147 -32.81 -6.38 4.62
C THR A 147 -31.51 -6.08 5.35
N ASP A 148 -30.35 -6.30 4.71
CA ASP A 148 -29.03 -6.25 5.33
C ASP A 148 -28.09 -5.22 4.70
N ASN A 149 -28.40 -4.76 3.47
CA ASN A 149 -27.54 -3.89 2.68
C ASN A 149 -28.08 -2.44 2.53
N ARG A 150 -29.02 -2.04 3.38
CA ARG A 150 -29.61 -0.69 3.37
C ARG A 150 -29.31 0.06 4.67
N ARG A 151 -29.26 1.38 4.55
CA ARG A 151 -29.09 2.27 5.72
C ARG A 151 -30.17 2.01 6.76
N GLY A 152 -29.80 1.83 8.03
CA GLY A 152 -30.69 1.61 9.16
C GLY A 152 -31.20 0.19 9.32
N GLN A 153 -30.79 -0.76 8.48
CA GLN A 153 -31.29 -2.13 8.48
C GLN A 153 -30.16 -3.17 8.63
N GLY A 154 -30.51 -4.31 9.20
CA GLY A 154 -29.76 -5.55 9.26
C GLY A 154 -28.28 -5.41 9.59
N GLU A 155 -27.43 -6.12 8.82
CA GLU A 155 -25.99 -6.16 9.04
C GLU A 155 -25.34 -4.78 8.87
N ALA A 156 -25.78 -3.96 7.90
CA ALA A 156 -25.24 -2.62 7.71
C ALA A 156 -25.48 -1.72 8.95
N ALA A 157 -26.65 -1.80 9.57
CA ALA A 157 -26.94 -1.08 10.81
C ALA A 157 -26.12 -1.59 12.00
N SER A 158 -25.91 -2.91 12.12
CA SER A 158 -25.08 -3.52 13.15
C SER A 158 -23.62 -3.07 13.06
N ILE A 159 -23.02 -3.07 11.85
CA ILE A 159 -21.65 -2.59 11.63
C ILE A 159 -21.52 -1.11 11.97
N ARG A 160 -22.50 -0.29 11.63
CA ARG A 160 -22.54 1.13 12.03
C ARG A 160 -22.57 1.29 13.55
N GLN A 161 -23.33 0.42 14.26
CA GLN A 161 -23.39 0.43 15.72
C GLN A 161 -22.04 0.04 16.35
N MET A 162 -21.32 -0.94 15.78
CA MET A 162 -19.96 -1.27 16.20
C MET A 162 -19.02 -0.06 16.10
N ALA A 163 -19.10 0.70 15.00
CA ALA A 163 -18.32 1.94 14.84
C ALA A 163 -18.67 2.97 15.93
N ALA A 164 -19.95 3.19 16.19
CA ALA A 164 -20.41 4.14 17.22
C ALA A 164 -19.99 3.71 18.63
N HIS A 165 -20.11 2.42 18.94
CA HIS A 165 -19.67 1.84 20.22
C HIS A 165 -18.15 2.04 20.41
N THR A 166 -17.36 1.81 19.36
CA THR A 166 -15.91 1.98 19.42
C THR A 166 -15.52 3.43 19.74
N VAL A 167 -16.22 4.40 19.15
CA VAL A 167 -16.02 5.82 19.47
C VAL A 167 -16.34 6.11 20.94
N SER A 168 -17.49 5.66 21.43
CA SER A 168 -17.95 5.98 22.80
C SER A 168 -17.18 5.21 23.87
N ALA A 169 -16.91 3.92 23.67
CA ALA A 169 -16.31 3.05 24.69
C ALA A 169 -14.77 3.12 24.72
N PHE A 170 -14.11 3.39 23.60
CA PHE A 170 -12.65 3.42 23.51
C PHE A 170 -12.08 4.81 23.22
N GLY A 171 -12.92 5.86 23.15
CA GLY A 171 -12.48 7.22 22.89
C GLY A 171 -11.88 7.44 21.50
N ALA A 172 -12.32 6.67 20.50
CA ALA A 172 -11.79 6.76 19.15
C ALA A 172 -12.22 8.06 18.43
N ASP A 173 -11.44 8.51 17.45
CA ASP A 173 -11.78 9.70 16.64
C ASP A 173 -12.90 9.35 15.64
N PRO A 174 -14.10 9.95 15.76
CA PRO A 174 -15.21 9.70 14.84
C PRO A 174 -14.93 10.15 13.40
N ARG A 175 -13.90 10.97 13.17
CA ARG A 175 -13.48 11.43 11.84
C ARG A 175 -12.48 10.51 11.18
N ARG A 176 -12.01 9.45 11.87
CA ARG A 176 -10.97 8.52 11.43
C ARG A 176 -11.44 7.08 11.52
N ILE A 177 -12.67 6.83 11.02
CA ILE A 177 -13.26 5.50 10.93
C ILE A 177 -13.16 5.00 9.50
N HIS A 178 -12.63 3.80 9.33
CA HIS A 178 -12.39 3.15 8.05
C HIS A 178 -12.99 1.75 8.04
N VAL A 179 -13.20 1.19 6.85
CA VAL A 179 -13.74 -0.17 6.69
C VAL A 179 -12.98 -0.92 5.60
N THR A 180 -12.72 -2.20 5.81
CA THR A 180 -12.14 -3.08 4.81
C THR A 180 -12.67 -4.49 4.95
N GLY A 181 -12.60 -5.28 3.90
CA GLY A 181 -13.02 -6.68 3.96
C GLY A 181 -12.73 -7.45 2.69
N LEU A 182 -12.75 -8.78 2.82
CA LEU A 182 -12.51 -9.74 1.75
C LEU A 182 -13.81 -10.30 1.20
N SER A 183 -13.94 -10.43 -0.12
CA SER A 183 -15.02 -11.18 -0.78
C SER A 183 -16.41 -10.67 -0.38
N ALA A 184 -17.24 -11.46 0.31
CA ALA A 184 -18.50 -11.00 0.88
C ALA A 184 -18.30 -9.82 1.86
N GLY A 185 -17.21 -9.82 2.66
CA GLY A 185 -16.81 -8.68 3.48
C GLY A 185 -16.37 -7.48 2.65
N GLY A 186 -15.75 -7.70 1.49
CA GLY A 186 -15.43 -6.64 0.52
C GLY A 186 -16.70 -6.03 -0.10
N ALA A 187 -17.67 -6.86 -0.47
CA ALA A 187 -18.96 -6.40 -0.95
C ALA A 187 -19.74 -5.64 0.15
N MET A 188 -19.70 -6.13 1.40
CA MET A 188 -20.28 -5.41 2.54
C MET A 188 -19.52 -4.11 2.84
N THR A 189 -18.20 -4.04 2.57
CA THR A 189 -17.44 -2.77 2.61
C THR A 189 -18.05 -1.76 1.63
N SER A 190 -18.36 -2.17 0.39
CA SER A 190 -19.05 -1.31 -0.59
C SER A 190 -20.41 -0.83 -0.08
N VAL A 191 -21.16 -1.71 0.61
CA VAL A 191 -22.43 -1.36 1.28
C VAL A 191 -22.21 -0.28 2.34
N MET A 192 -21.21 -0.45 3.21
CA MET A 192 -20.96 0.50 4.30
C MET A 192 -20.54 1.88 3.77
N LEU A 193 -19.71 1.93 2.73
CA LEU A 193 -19.29 3.19 2.10
C LEU A 193 -20.45 3.92 1.42
N ALA A 194 -21.38 3.19 0.80
CA ALA A 194 -22.53 3.77 0.11
C ALA A 194 -23.61 4.21 1.10
N THR A 195 -23.90 3.40 2.13
CA THR A 195 -25.01 3.63 3.04
C THR A 195 -24.66 4.53 4.23
N TYR A 196 -23.37 4.62 4.60
CA TYR A 196 -22.88 5.43 5.72
C TYR A 196 -21.67 6.30 5.35
N PRO A 197 -21.76 7.13 4.30
CA PRO A 197 -20.67 8.05 3.94
C PRO A 197 -20.41 9.12 5.02
N ASP A 198 -21.35 9.33 5.93
CA ASP A 198 -21.25 10.18 7.10
C ASP A 198 -20.39 9.59 8.22
N VAL A 199 -20.14 8.27 8.20
CA VAL A 199 -19.38 7.54 9.23
C VAL A 199 -17.99 7.17 8.72
N PHE A 200 -17.90 6.59 7.53
CA PHE A 200 -16.64 6.06 7.00
C PHE A 200 -15.89 7.08 6.16
N ARG A 201 -14.65 7.37 6.54
CA ARG A 201 -13.79 8.33 5.84
C ARG A 201 -13.15 7.74 4.59
N ALA A 202 -12.86 6.45 4.65
CA ALA A 202 -12.35 5.68 3.53
C ALA A 202 -12.65 4.20 3.72
N GLY A 203 -12.59 3.42 2.63
CA GLY A 203 -12.67 1.98 2.67
C GLY A 203 -11.76 1.30 1.69
N ALA A 204 -11.51 0.00 1.93
CA ALA A 204 -10.74 -0.84 1.02
C ALA A 204 -11.49 -2.13 0.71
N VAL A 205 -11.80 -2.34 -0.54
CA VAL A 205 -12.57 -3.48 -1.06
C VAL A 205 -11.58 -4.51 -1.60
N VAL A 206 -11.44 -5.65 -0.90
CA VAL A 206 -10.53 -6.73 -1.32
C VAL A 206 -11.34 -7.84 -1.97
N ALA A 207 -11.06 -8.13 -3.25
CA ALA A 207 -11.76 -9.14 -4.06
C ALA A 207 -13.29 -9.04 -3.90
N GLY A 208 -13.82 -7.82 -3.87
CA GLY A 208 -15.24 -7.53 -3.60
C GLY A 208 -16.00 -7.09 -4.84
N ILE A 209 -17.19 -6.53 -4.62
CA ILE A 209 -18.22 -6.30 -5.64
C ILE A 209 -18.77 -4.87 -5.47
N PRO A 210 -19.13 -4.18 -6.58
CA PRO A 210 -19.77 -2.86 -6.52
C PRO A 210 -21.07 -2.86 -5.70
N TYR A 211 -21.31 -1.75 -5.00
CA TYR A 211 -22.56 -1.58 -4.26
C TYR A 211 -23.79 -1.73 -5.16
N ASP A 212 -24.80 -2.46 -4.62
CA ASP A 212 -26.12 -2.68 -5.24
C ASP A 212 -26.05 -3.34 -6.63
N CYS A 213 -25.00 -4.15 -6.87
CA CYS A 213 -24.88 -4.96 -8.09
C CYS A 213 -26.11 -5.85 -8.29
N THR A 214 -26.70 -6.33 -7.20
CA THR A 214 -27.83 -7.27 -7.24
C THR A 214 -29.19 -6.64 -7.56
N ARG A 215 -29.27 -5.32 -7.79
CA ARG A 215 -30.52 -4.62 -8.11
C ARG A 215 -31.27 -5.28 -9.28
N ASP A 216 -30.53 -5.64 -10.34
CA ASP A 216 -31.09 -6.17 -11.57
C ASP A 216 -30.66 -7.62 -11.87
N THR A 217 -29.76 -8.18 -11.04
CA THR A 217 -29.18 -9.51 -11.26
C THR A 217 -29.07 -10.28 -9.94
N GLY A 218 -28.72 -11.56 -10.01
CA GLY A 218 -28.44 -12.35 -8.81
C GLY A 218 -27.01 -12.19 -8.31
N PRO A 219 -26.73 -12.56 -7.03
CA PRO A 219 -25.40 -12.44 -6.44
C PRO A 219 -24.32 -13.21 -7.21
N TYR A 220 -24.63 -14.37 -7.73
CA TYR A 220 -23.69 -15.17 -8.54
C TYR A 220 -23.31 -14.47 -9.84
N THR A 221 -24.25 -13.79 -10.51
CA THR A 221 -23.97 -13.00 -11.73
C THR A 221 -23.07 -11.81 -11.38
N CYS A 222 -23.27 -11.14 -10.23
CA CYS A 222 -22.37 -10.10 -9.75
C CYS A 222 -20.94 -10.61 -9.53
N MET A 223 -20.79 -11.82 -9.02
CA MET A 223 -19.47 -12.42 -8.80
C MET A 223 -18.79 -12.78 -10.14
N ASN A 224 -19.52 -13.51 -10.99
CA ASN A 224 -19.02 -14.05 -12.24
C ASN A 224 -20.20 -14.27 -13.23
N PRO A 225 -20.22 -13.67 -14.43
CA PRO A 225 -19.14 -12.93 -15.11
C PRO A 225 -18.97 -11.45 -14.69
N GLY A 226 -19.67 -10.98 -13.68
CA GLY A 226 -19.78 -9.57 -13.29
C GLY A 226 -20.93 -8.86 -14.01
N THR A 227 -21.33 -7.72 -13.50
CA THR A 227 -22.36 -6.84 -14.09
C THR A 227 -21.67 -5.64 -14.71
N ASP A 228 -21.98 -5.34 -15.96
CA ASP A 228 -21.45 -4.22 -16.72
C ASP A 228 -22.47 -3.07 -16.75
N LEU A 229 -22.15 -1.96 -16.12
CA LEU A 229 -22.95 -0.74 -16.15
C LEU A 229 -22.06 0.46 -16.50
N THR A 230 -22.68 1.50 -17.03
CA THR A 230 -21.96 2.76 -17.21
C THR A 230 -21.55 3.36 -15.87
N PRO A 231 -20.44 4.11 -15.81
CA PRO A 231 -20.00 4.79 -14.58
C PRO A 231 -21.11 5.65 -13.93
N ALA A 232 -21.92 6.32 -14.76
CA ALA A 232 -23.03 7.13 -14.28
C ALA A 232 -24.15 6.30 -13.61
N GLN A 233 -24.47 5.11 -14.15
CA GLN A 233 -25.43 4.19 -13.55
C GLN A 233 -24.91 3.65 -12.21
N TRP A 234 -23.64 3.27 -12.15
CA TRP A 234 -22.98 2.83 -10.93
C TRP A 234 -23.01 3.91 -9.83
N ALA A 235 -22.62 5.15 -10.17
CA ALA A 235 -22.67 6.26 -9.23
C ALA A 235 -24.11 6.58 -8.77
N GLY A 236 -25.09 6.41 -9.66
CA GLY A 236 -26.52 6.54 -9.33
C GLY A 236 -26.94 5.60 -8.21
N ARG A 237 -26.53 4.33 -8.26
CA ARG A 237 -26.84 3.32 -7.22
C ARG A 237 -26.31 3.73 -5.85
N VAL A 238 -25.11 4.32 -5.78
CA VAL A 238 -24.54 4.81 -4.52
C VAL A 238 -25.31 6.04 -4.02
N ARG A 239 -25.69 6.98 -4.89
CA ARG A 239 -26.50 8.14 -4.49
C ARG A 239 -27.87 7.73 -3.96
N ASP A 240 -28.47 6.69 -4.54
CA ASP A 240 -29.75 6.11 -4.10
C ASP A 240 -29.67 5.52 -2.68
N ALA A 241 -28.48 5.09 -2.22
CA ALA A 241 -28.30 4.55 -0.88
C ALA A 241 -28.52 5.59 0.24
N HIS A 242 -28.20 6.86 -0.06
CA HIS A 242 -28.38 7.99 0.87
C HIS A 242 -28.74 9.28 0.11
N PRO A 243 -29.99 9.42 -0.39
CA PRO A 243 -30.37 10.51 -1.30
C PRO A 243 -30.19 11.92 -0.73
N SER A 244 -30.24 12.07 0.59
CA SER A 244 -30.06 13.36 1.27
C SER A 244 -28.58 13.70 1.57
N TRP A 245 -27.63 12.82 1.21
CA TRP A 245 -26.23 13.07 1.47
C TRP A 245 -25.66 14.13 0.52
N SER A 246 -25.11 15.20 1.10
CA SER A 246 -24.48 16.31 0.39
C SER A 246 -23.03 16.56 0.80
N GLY A 247 -22.53 15.72 1.73
CA GLY A 247 -21.13 15.78 2.16
C GLY A 247 -20.16 15.10 1.19
N PRO A 248 -18.85 15.10 1.52
CA PRO A 248 -17.85 14.42 0.70
C PRO A 248 -18.04 12.90 0.76
N TRP A 249 -17.88 12.24 -0.39
CA TRP A 249 -17.89 10.79 -0.46
C TRP A 249 -16.60 10.19 0.10
N PRO A 250 -16.65 8.97 0.68
CA PRO A 250 -15.47 8.28 1.16
C PRO A 250 -14.47 7.99 0.05
N ARG A 251 -13.17 7.98 0.38
CA ARG A 251 -12.13 7.49 -0.51
C ARG A 251 -12.15 5.97 -0.56
N VAL A 252 -11.83 5.38 -1.72
CA VAL A 252 -11.92 3.93 -1.93
C VAL A 252 -10.67 3.35 -2.55
N ALA A 253 -10.08 2.34 -1.88
CA ALA A 253 -9.05 1.48 -2.45
C ALA A 253 -9.67 0.13 -2.88
N VAL A 254 -9.30 -0.35 -4.05
CA VAL A 254 -9.70 -1.66 -4.58
C VAL A 254 -8.47 -2.54 -4.68
N TRP A 255 -8.56 -3.77 -4.17
CA TRP A 255 -7.51 -4.78 -4.24
C TRP A 255 -8.06 -6.04 -4.90
N HIS A 256 -7.43 -6.49 -6.00
CA HIS A 256 -7.96 -7.63 -6.75
C HIS A 256 -6.85 -8.48 -7.36
N GLY A 257 -6.92 -9.80 -7.14
CA GLY A 257 -6.07 -10.77 -7.83
C GLY A 257 -6.43 -10.88 -9.31
N VAL A 258 -5.44 -10.77 -10.20
CA VAL A 258 -5.71 -10.83 -11.65
C VAL A 258 -6.14 -12.21 -12.12
N GLN A 259 -5.96 -13.26 -11.31
CA GLN A 259 -6.37 -14.63 -11.59
C GLN A 259 -7.61 -15.08 -10.80
N ASP A 260 -8.36 -14.13 -10.22
CA ASP A 260 -9.57 -14.42 -9.46
C ASP A 260 -10.68 -14.94 -10.38
N THR A 261 -11.09 -16.22 -10.17
CA THR A 261 -12.15 -16.87 -10.91
C THR A 261 -13.46 -16.96 -10.11
N THR A 262 -13.45 -16.56 -8.85
CA THR A 262 -14.61 -16.55 -7.95
C THR A 262 -15.36 -15.22 -8.03
N VAL A 263 -14.66 -14.12 -7.77
CA VAL A 263 -15.12 -12.76 -8.02
C VAL A 263 -14.21 -12.21 -9.12
N VAL A 264 -14.67 -12.24 -10.34
CA VAL A 264 -13.81 -11.96 -11.51
C VAL A 264 -13.24 -10.55 -11.47
N PRO A 265 -12.02 -10.33 -12.02
CA PRO A 265 -11.31 -9.02 -11.98
C PRO A 265 -12.10 -7.85 -12.60
N ARG A 266 -13.09 -8.13 -13.45
CA ARG A 266 -14.04 -7.13 -13.93
C ARG A 266 -14.65 -6.32 -12.79
N ASN A 267 -14.94 -6.95 -11.65
CA ASN A 267 -15.50 -6.25 -10.50
C ASN A 267 -14.60 -5.11 -9.99
N ALA A 268 -13.27 -5.22 -10.17
CA ALA A 268 -12.38 -4.10 -9.85
C ALA A 268 -12.54 -2.93 -10.83
N ASP A 269 -12.84 -3.19 -12.10
CA ASP A 269 -13.15 -2.15 -13.10
C ASP A 269 -14.47 -1.46 -12.77
N GLU A 270 -15.49 -2.24 -12.43
CA GLU A 270 -16.80 -1.70 -12.08
C GLU A 270 -16.77 -0.92 -10.74
N LEU A 271 -15.97 -1.36 -9.77
CA LEU A 271 -15.71 -0.59 -8.54
C LEU A 271 -15.00 0.73 -8.85
N ARG A 272 -13.97 0.71 -9.71
CA ARG A 272 -13.33 1.94 -10.20
C ARG A 272 -14.37 2.87 -10.80
N ASP A 273 -15.20 2.39 -11.70
CA ASP A 273 -16.20 3.17 -12.43
C ASP A 273 -17.25 3.75 -11.48
N GLN A 274 -17.71 2.95 -10.52
CA GLN A 274 -18.66 3.38 -9.50
C GLN A 274 -18.14 4.57 -8.69
N TRP A 275 -16.91 4.46 -8.18
CA TRP A 275 -16.37 5.45 -7.25
C TRP A 275 -15.73 6.65 -7.97
N THR A 276 -15.07 6.47 -9.12
CA THR A 276 -14.54 7.60 -9.90
C THR A 276 -15.67 8.50 -10.40
N ALA A 277 -16.77 7.92 -10.93
CA ALA A 277 -17.92 8.69 -11.36
C ALA A 277 -18.63 9.42 -10.20
N LEU A 278 -18.66 8.81 -9.02
CA LEU A 278 -19.21 9.43 -7.82
C LEU A 278 -18.40 10.65 -7.38
N HIS A 279 -17.07 10.58 -7.50
CA HIS A 279 -16.14 11.68 -7.22
C HIS A 279 -16.02 12.68 -8.37
N GLY A 280 -16.70 12.46 -9.51
CA GLY A 280 -16.61 13.33 -10.70
C GLY A 280 -15.26 13.23 -11.42
N LEU A 281 -14.58 12.10 -11.32
CA LEU A 281 -13.28 11.81 -11.93
C LEU A 281 -13.40 10.99 -13.20
N SER A 282 -12.40 11.11 -14.07
CA SER A 282 -12.23 10.24 -15.24
C SER A 282 -11.92 8.80 -14.81
N GLN A 283 -12.32 7.82 -15.63
CA GLN A 283 -11.92 6.41 -15.48
C GLN A 283 -10.49 6.15 -15.98
N THR A 284 -9.81 7.16 -16.52
CA THR A 284 -8.37 7.11 -16.82
C THR A 284 -7.58 7.49 -15.57
N PRO A 285 -6.64 6.66 -15.12
CA PRO A 285 -5.88 6.96 -13.91
C PRO A 285 -5.03 8.23 -14.06
N SER A 286 -4.99 9.05 -13.01
CA SER A 286 -4.13 10.22 -12.92
C SER A 286 -2.65 9.84 -12.83
N ARG A 287 -2.39 8.72 -12.17
CA ARG A 287 -1.04 8.14 -11.99
C ARG A 287 -1.12 6.62 -12.03
N THR A 288 -0.05 6.00 -12.54
CA THR A 288 0.15 4.54 -12.49
C THR A 288 1.55 4.26 -11.95
N SER A 289 1.66 3.29 -11.05
CA SER A 289 2.93 2.86 -10.45
C SER A 289 2.93 1.35 -10.22
N VAL A 290 4.09 0.82 -9.91
CA VAL A 290 4.27 -0.57 -9.47
C VAL A 290 4.70 -0.54 -8.01
N ILE A 291 4.10 -1.39 -7.18
CA ILE A 291 4.37 -1.48 -5.74
C ILE A 291 4.58 -2.92 -5.32
N GLY A 292 5.27 -3.10 -4.19
CA GLY A 292 5.51 -4.40 -3.59
C GLY A 292 6.46 -5.31 -4.37
N PRO A 293 6.80 -6.47 -3.78
CA PRO A 293 7.75 -7.42 -4.35
C PRO A 293 7.21 -8.16 -5.57
N ASP A 294 5.91 -8.29 -5.69
CA ASP A 294 5.20 -9.03 -6.74
C ASP A 294 4.87 -8.18 -7.98
N SER A 295 5.31 -6.91 -8.01
CA SER A 295 5.02 -5.97 -9.09
C SER A 295 3.51 -5.65 -9.23
N THR A 296 2.78 -5.53 -8.12
CA THR A 296 1.39 -5.09 -8.11
C THR A 296 1.23 -3.75 -8.83
N ARG A 297 0.36 -3.70 -9.83
CA ARG A 297 0.04 -2.48 -10.56
C ARG A 297 -0.96 -1.65 -9.76
N ARG A 298 -0.58 -0.42 -9.42
CA ARG A 298 -1.42 0.56 -8.74
C ARG A 298 -1.81 1.69 -9.68
N GLU A 299 -3.11 1.97 -9.74
CA GLU A 299 -3.74 3.06 -10.47
C GLU A 299 -4.37 4.02 -9.49
N GLU A 300 -4.02 5.29 -9.55
CA GLU A 300 -4.53 6.34 -8.65
C GLU A 300 -5.35 7.37 -9.42
N TYR A 301 -6.52 7.71 -8.87
CA TYR A 301 -7.45 8.71 -9.38
C TYR A 301 -7.50 9.85 -8.37
N VAL A 302 -6.91 10.98 -8.77
CA VAL A 302 -6.59 12.10 -7.89
C VAL A 302 -7.65 13.18 -8.02
N ALA A 303 -8.20 13.62 -6.90
CA ALA A 303 -9.15 14.72 -6.81
C ALA A 303 -8.44 16.08 -6.99
N ALA A 304 -9.22 17.14 -7.18
CA ALA A 304 -8.71 18.49 -7.42
C ALA A 304 -7.85 19.04 -6.25
N ASP A 305 -8.07 18.55 -5.03
CA ASP A 305 -7.29 18.91 -3.84
C ASP A 305 -5.94 18.16 -3.74
N GLY A 306 -5.63 17.32 -4.73
CA GLY A 306 -4.41 16.50 -4.76
C GLY A 306 -4.51 15.18 -3.98
N SER A 307 -5.61 14.91 -3.30
CA SER A 307 -5.82 13.64 -2.59
C SER A 307 -6.18 12.50 -3.55
N VAL A 308 -5.76 11.27 -3.24
CA VAL A 308 -6.18 10.07 -3.97
C VAL A 308 -7.59 9.72 -3.51
N ALA A 309 -8.58 9.91 -4.37
CA ALA A 309 -9.98 9.59 -4.09
C ALA A 309 -10.28 8.11 -4.32
N VAL A 310 -9.75 7.55 -5.41
CA VAL A 310 -9.88 6.12 -5.74
C VAL A 310 -8.51 5.55 -6.08
N GLU A 311 -8.27 4.32 -5.62
CA GLU A 311 -7.05 3.56 -5.92
C GLU A 311 -7.44 2.14 -6.34
N VAL A 312 -6.82 1.62 -7.40
CA VAL A 312 -7.02 0.23 -7.84
C VAL A 312 -5.67 -0.49 -7.89
N ASN A 313 -5.58 -1.59 -7.13
CA ASN A 313 -4.39 -2.42 -7.03
C ASN A 313 -4.68 -3.78 -7.65
N ARG A 314 -3.99 -4.09 -8.76
CA ARG A 314 -4.10 -5.36 -9.48
C ARG A 314 -2.92 -6.23 -9.13
N VAL A 315 -3.19 -7.28 -8.35
CA VAL A 315 -2.16 -8.16 -7.80
C VAL A 315 -1.93 -9.33 -8.75
N PRO A 316 -0.75 -9.44 -9.37
CA PRO A 316 -0.44 -10.54 -10.28
C PRO A 316 -0.25 -11.86 -9.53
N GLY A 317 -0.43 -12.98 -10.21
CA GLY A 317 -0.10 -14.31 -9.70
C GLY A 317 -1.05 -14.90 -8.68
N ILE A 318 -2.03 -14.14 -8.17
CA ILE A 318 -2.99 -14.64 -7.18
C ILE A 318 -4.43 -14.67 -7.68
N GLY A 319 -5.21 -15.57 -7.09
CA GLY A 319 -6.66 -15.72 -7.30
C GLY A 319 -7.48 -14.98 -6.24
N HIS A 320 -8.55 -15.64 -5.77
CA HIS A 320 -9.51 -15.09 -4.81
C HIS A 320 -8.98 -15.11 -3.38
N GLY A 321 -8.60 -13.96 -2.84
CA GLY A 321 -8.09 -13.90 -1.46
C GLY A 321 -7.58 -12.52 -1.05
N THR A 322 -7.13 -12.45 0.20
CA THR A 322 -6.41 -11.31 0.76
C THR A 322 -4.92 -11.47 0.46
N PRO A 323 -4.29 -10.54 -0.26
CA PRO A 323 -2.85 -10.54 -0.44
C PRO A 323 -2.13 -10.27 0.88
N VAL A 324 -1.16 -11.12 1.23
CA VAL A 324 -0.30 -11.00 2.42
C VAL A 324 1.17 -11.17 2.00
N ASP A 325 2.09 -10.64 2.80
CA ASP A 325 3.53 -10.81 2.64
C ASP A 325 4.13 -11.06 4.03
N PRO A 326 4.23 -12.33 4.43
CA PRO A 326 4.73 -12.68 5.77
C PRO A 326 6.18 -12.25 5.98
N GLY A 327 6.44 -11.59 7.10
CA GLY A 327 7.79 -11.14 7.45
C GLY A 327 7.81 -10.05 8.51
N SER A 328 9.00 -9.49 8.77
CA SER A 328 9.23 -8.45 9.76
C SER A 328 9.55 -7.08 9.17
N GLY A 329 9.63 -6.97 7.85
CA GLY A 329 9.87 -5.70 7.14
C GLY A 329 8.73 -4.70 7.34
N THR A 330 9.01 -3.43 7.04
CA THR A 330 8.04 -2.33 7.22
C THR A 330 6.77 -2.56 6.41
N GLU A 331 6.89 -3.06 5.19
CA GLU A 331 5.79 -3.29 4.26
C GLU A 331 5.24 -4.72 4.32
N GLN A 332 5.87 -5.60 5.13
CA GLN A 332 5.47 -6.98 5.31
C GLN A 332 4.47 -7.12 6.44
N CYS A 333 3.47 -7.96 6.27
CA CYS A 333 2.50 -8.30 7.30
C CYS A 333 1.64 -9.52 6.94
N GLY A 334 0.96 -10.03 7.97
CA GLY A 334 0.04 -11.14 7.85
C GLY A 334 0.75 -12.49 7.81
N SER A 335 -0.03 -13.51 7.55
CA SER A 335 0.45 -14.88 7.39
C SER A 335 -0.39 -15.62 6.35
N THR A 336 0.25 -16.50 5.61
CA THR A 336 -0.48 -17.33 4.63
C THR A 336 -1.48 -18.23 5.31
N GLY A 337 -2.61 -18.46 4.66
CA GLY A 337 -3.69 -19.35 5.15
C GLY A 337 -4.59 -19.76 4.00
N ALA A 338 -4.41 -20.97 3.50
CA ALA A 338 -5.23 -21.48 2.41
C ALA A 338 -6.71 -21.57 2.83
N PRO A 339 -7.64 -21.25 1.91
CA PRO A 339 -7.40 -20.82 0.52
C PRO A 339 -7.36 -19.31 0.34
N TYR A 340 -7.50 -18.48 1.38
CA TYR A 340 -7.89 -17.07 1.24
C TYR A 340 -6.83 -16.03 1.65
N PHE A 341 -5.69 -16.45 2.17
CA PHE A 341 -4.57 -15.54 2.49
C PHE A 341 -3.37 -15.95 1.66
N LEU A 342 -3.11 -15.17 0.61
CA LEU A 342 -2.25 -15.54 -0.50
C LEU A 342 -0.95 -14.74 -0.46
N ASP A 343 0.18 -15.45 -0.53
CA ASP A 343 1.51 -14.87 -0.50
C ASP A 343 1.77 -14.02 -1.75
N SER A 344 2.00 -12.73 -1.57
CA SER A 344 2.30 -11.77 -2.63
C SER A 344 2.76 -10.41 -2.08
N ILE A 345 1.84 -9.54 -1.73
CA ILE A 345 2.06 -8.20 -1.17
C ILE A 345 1.19 -8.04 0.09
N CYS A 346 1.71 -7.42 1.15
CA CYS A 346 0.86 -7.10 2.30
C CYS A 346 -0.15 -5.99 1.96
N SER A 347 -1.34 -6.37 1.46
CA SER A 347 -2.41 -5.41 1.16
C SER A 347 -2.81 -4.57 2.37
N SER A 348 -2.85 -5.15 3.57
CA SER A 348 -3.22 -4.44 4.80
C SER A 348 -2.28 -3.29 5.14
N TYR A 349 -0.97 -3.39 4.83
CA TYR A 349 -0.04 -2.27 4.99
C TYR A 349 -0.40 -1.11 4.04
N TRP A 350 -0.59 -1.39 2.76
CA TRP A 350 -0.92 -0.38 1.76
C TRP A 350 -2.32 0.21 1.96
N ILE A 351 -3.28 -0.59 2.42
CA ILE A 351 -4.61 -0.14 2.87
C ILE A 351 -4.47 0.81 4.06
N SER A 352 -3.64 0.46 5.05
CA SER A 352 -3.40 1.33 6.20
C SER A 352 -2.71 2.63 5.79
N ARG A 353 -1.83 2.61 4.79
CA ARG A 353 -1.27 3.84 4.18
C ARG A 353 -2.33 4.67 3.47
N PHE A 354 -3.18 4.06 2.67
CA PHE A 354 -4.29 4.74 2.01
C PHE A 354 -5.25 5.40 3.02
N PHE A 355 -5.47 4.77 4.16
CA PHE A 355 -6.24 5.34 5.28
C PHE A 355 -5.51 6.46 6.03
N GLY A 356 -4.21 6.62 5.82
CA GLY A 356 -3.38 7.57 6.58
C GLY A 356 -3.05 7.06 7.99
N LEU A 357 -3.00 5.73 8.18
CA LEU A 357 -2.72 5.06 9.45
C LEU A 357 -1.32 4.48 9.51
N ALA A 358 -0.72 4.09 8.38
CA ALA A 358 0.62 3.56 8.26
C ALA A 358 1.51 4.47 7.42
N GLY A 359 2.80 4.40 7.63
CA GLY A 359 3.80 5.19 6.93
C GLY A 359 4.80 5.84 7.89
N PRO A 360 5.82 6.51 7.39
CA PRO A 360 6.86 7.11 8.24
C PRO A 360 6.33 8.13 9.25
N ASN A 361 5.08 8.58 9.07
CA ASN A 361 4.47 9.69 9.84
C ASN A 361 3.33 9.24 10.76
N THR A 362 3.09 7.93 10.97
CA THR A 362 1.87 7.46 11.67
C THR A 362 2.14 6.63 12.91
N GLN A 363 3.40 6.46 13.31
CA GLN A 363 3.77 5.62 14.46
C GLN A 363 3.27 6.24 15.79
N PRO A 364 2.66 5.44 16.72
CA PRO A 364 2.26 5.92 18.04
C PRO A 364 3.45 6.49 18.80
N GLY A 365 3.29 7.68 19.37
CA GLY A 365 4.38 8.39 20.03
C GLY A 365 5.35 9.08 19.07
N ALA A 366 5.11 9.05 17.76
CA ALA A 366 5.89 9.82 16.82
C ALA A 366 5.78 11.32 17.14
N LEU A 367 6.91 12.00 17.14
CA LEU A 367 6.96 13.44 17.34
C LEU A 367 6.13 14.19 16.28
N PRO A 368 5.48 15.30 16.62
CA PRO A 368 4.73 16.08 15.65
C PRO A 368 5.63 16.60 14.53
N ALA A 369 5.03 16.89 13.37
CA ALA A 369 5.74 17.48 12.26
C ALA A 369 6.36 18.83 12.63
N PRO A 370 7.63 19.09 12.28
CA PRO A 370 8.19 20.44 12.39
C PRO A 370 7.35 21.43 11.58
N THR A 371 7.08 22.60 12.17
CA THR A 371 6.35 23.68 11.51
C THR A 371 7.30 24.79 11.06
N GLY A 372 6.86 25.67 10.18
CA GLY A 372 7.66 26.83 9.76
C GLY A 372 8.90 26.48 8.95
N LEU A 373 8.90 25.34 8.23
CA LEU A 373 9.97 25.03 7.29
C LEU A 373 9.99 26.06 6.18
N VAL A 374 11.13 26.74 6.02
CA VAL A 374 11.39 27.75 5.00
C VAL A 374 12.80 27.63 4.45
N ALA A 375 12.99 28.01 3.18
CA ALA A 375 14.31 28.26 2.63
C ALA A 375 14.79 29.65 3.07
N THR A 376 15.99 29.74 3.67
CA THR A 376 16.53 30.98 4.28
C THR A 376 17.63 31.63 3.45
N GLY A 377 18.25 30.90 2.56
CA GLY A 377 19.32 31.38 1.68
C GLY A 377 19.51 30.38 0.54
N VAL A 378 19.68 30.91 -0.66
CA VAL A 378 19.88 30.11 -1.87
C VAL A 378 21.07 30.68 -2.64
N THR A 379 21.99 29.82 -3.04
CA THR A 379 23.11 30.14 -3.95
C THR A 379 23.06 29.25 -5.17
N ASP A 380 24.09 29.29 -6.00
CA ASP A 380 24.18 28.41 -7.18
C ASP A 380 24.25 26.92 -6.81
N THR A 381 24.78 26.58 -5.64
CA THR A 381 25.07 25.20 -5.24
C THR A 381 24.57 24.85 -3.85
N THR A 382 23.85 25.75 -3.16
CA THR A 382 23.36 25.53 -1.80
C THR A 382 21.94 26.03 -1.61
N VAL A 383 21.22 25.35 -0.67
CA VAL A 383 19.93 25.79 -0.14
C VAL A 383 19.98 25.72 1.38
N GLY A 384 19.86 26.87 2.04
CA GLY A 384 19.69 26.94 3.50
C GLY A 384 18.23 26.67 3.88
N LEU A 385 18.00 25.91 4.95
CA LEU A 385 16.71 25.57 5.50
C LEU A 385 16.64 25.91 6.99
N ARG A 386 15.46 26.30 7.47
CA ARG A 386 15.16 26.50 8.88
C ARG A 386 13.72 26.08 9.18
N TRP A 387 13.50 25.61 10.41
CA TRP A 387 12.17 25.20 10.92
C TRP A 387 12.04 25.48 12.41
N ASN A 388 10.81 25.36 12.93
CA ASN A 388 10.55 25.51 14.35
C ASN A 388 10.93 24.24 15.14
N PRO A 389 11.42 24.36 16.38
CA PRO A 389 11.73 23.22 17.23
C PRO A 389 10.47 22.41 17.55
N VAL A 390 10.67 21.10 17.71
CA VAL A 390 9.64 20.15 18.12
C VAL A 390 9.95 19.70 19.55
N ASN A 391 8.95 19.79 20.42
CA ASN A 391 9.13 19.36 21.82
C ASN A 391 9.38 17.83 21.87
N GLY A 392 10.41 17.41 22.60
CA GLY A 392 10.84 16.01 22.68
C GLY A 392 11.77 15.57 21.55
N ALA A 393 12.08 16.41 20.58
CA ALA A 393 13.06 16.11 19.55
C ALA A 393 14.49 16.21 20.10
N THR A 394 15.31 15.23 19.76
CA THR A 394 16.78 15.22 19.99
C THR A 394 17.55 15.47 18.69
N GLY A 395 16.87 15.53 17.55
CA GLY A 395 17.43 15.79 16.23
C GLY A 395 16.34 15.80 15.17
N TYR A 396 16.77 15.89 13.91
CA TYR A 396 15.87 15.95 12.75
C TYR A 396 16.41 15.11 11.60
N VAL A 397 15.55 14.76 10.67
CA VAL A 397 15.89 14.13 9.38
C VAL A 397 15.42 15.05 8.27
N VAL A 398 16.35 15.54 7.46
CA VAL A 398 16.05 16.37 6.29
C VAL A 398 15.90 15.48 5.07
N HIS A 399 14.81 15.65 4.35
CA HIS A 399 14.53 14.98 3.10
C HIS A 399 14.62 15.96 1.93
N ARG A 400 15.28 15.54 0.85
CA ARG A 400 15.31 16.21 -0.44
C ARG A 400 14.71 15.28 -1.49
N ASP A 401 13.71 15.77 -2.23
CA ASP A 401 13.01 15.03 -3.29
C ASP A 401 12.49 13.66 -2.83
N GLY A 402 12.03 13.61 -1.55
CA GLY A 402 11.52 12.39 -0.90
C GLY A 402 12.57 11.47 -0.25
N ALA A 403 13.86 11.67 -0.50
CA ALA A 403 14.94 10.88 0.09
C ALA A 403 15.61 11.59 1.28
N PRO A 404 15.99 10.89 2.36
CA PRO A 404 16.75 11.48 3.46
C PRO A 404 18.15 11.86 2.99
N VAL A 405 18.61 13.10 3.32
CA VAL A 405 19.92 13.63 2.93
C VAL A 405 20.79 14.05 4.10
N ALA A 406 20.20 14.34 5.29
CA ALA A 406 20.94 14.73 6.48
C ALA A 406 20.16 14.45 7.76
N THR A 407 20.89 14.38 8.89
CA THR A 407 20.34 14.18 10.23
C THR A 407 20.89 15.21 11.23
N PRO A 408 20.59 16.52 11.08
CA PRO A 408 21.06 17.55 11.99
C PRO A 408 20.35 17.47 13.35
N ASP A 409 21.06 17.85 14.43
CA ASP A 409 20.46 18.03 15.75
C ASP A 409 19.88 19.45 15.93
N ALA A 410 20.30 20.41 15.09
CA ALA A 410 19.81 21.79 15.08
C ALA A 410 18.55 21.94 14.22
N THR A 411 17.83 23.05 14.42
CA THR A 411 16.62 23.42 13.64
C THR A 411 16.94 24.16 12.34
N ALA A 412 18.13 23.94 11.80
CA ALA A 412 18.62 24.50 10.55
C ALA A 412 19.55 23.52 9.85
N TYR A 413 19.59 23.58 8.52
CA TYR A 413 20.48 22.78 7.69
C TYR A 413 20.80 23.53 6.41
N THR A 414 22.02 23.37 5.90
CA THR A 414 22.38 23.86 4.55
C THR A 414 22.71 22.67 3.67
N ASP A 415 21.88 22.46 2.66
CA ASP A 415 22.12 21.49 1.59
C ASP A 415 23.14 22.05 0.63
N THR A 416 24.15 21.27 0.26
CA THR A 416 25.29 21.68 -0.55
C THR A 416 25.53 20.75 -1.72
N GLY A 417 26.33 21.17 -2.68
CA GLY A 417 26.67 20.34 -3.85
C GLY A 417 25.53 20.20 -4.86
N LEU A 418 24.59 21.12 -4.84
CA LEU A 418 23.46 21.14 -5.77
C LEU A 418 23.89 21.66 -7.16
N THR A 419 23.18 21.26 -8.18
CA THR A 419 23.37 21.76 -9.52
C THR A 419 22.84 23.19 -9.65
N PRO A 420 23.59 24.14 -10.22
CA PRO A 420 23.11 25.49 -10.48
C PRO A 420 21.81 25.47 -11.30
N GLY A 421 20.82 26.29 -10.87
CA GLY A 421 19.53 26.38 -11.54
C GLY A 421 18.58 25.17 -11.34
N SER A 422 18.96 24.19 -10.47
CA SER A 422 18.09 23.04 -10.16
C SER A 422 17.01 23.42 -9.13
N SER A 423 15.89 22.71 -9.16
CA SER A 423 14.78 22.87 -8.23
C SER A 423 14.64 21.61 -7.38
N HIS A 424 14.56 21.78 -6.06
CA HIS A 424 14.46 20.68 -5.09
C HIS A 424 13.31 20.90 -4.12
N THR A 425 12.67 19.83 -3.69
CA THR A 425 11.60 19.84 -2.68
C THR A 425 12.13 19.28 -1.38
N TYR A 426 11.95 20.02 -0.27
CA TYR A 426 12.43 19.65 1.05
C TYR A 426 11.29 19.40 2.01
N ALA A 427 11.48 18.42 2.90
CA ALA A 427 10.66 18.18 4.09
C ALA A 427 11.57 17.79 5.26
N VAL A 428 11.10 18.01 6.49
CA VAL A 428 11.86 17.70 7.70
C VAL A 428 10.97 16.91 8.66
N ALA A 429 11.54 15.87 9.29
CA ALA A 429 10.91 15.14 10.39
C ALA A 429 11.75 15.29 11.66
N ALA A 430 11.11 15.36 12.83
CA ALA A 430 11.79 15.34 14.12
C ALA A 430 12.20 13.90 14.48
N ARG A 431 13.30 13.73 15.23
CA ARG A 431 13.79 12.45 15.74
C ARG A 431 13.84 12.47 17.26
N ASP A 432 13.33 11.42 17.92
CA ASP A 432 13.35 11.27 19.37
C ASP A 432 14.67 10.67 19.89
N ALA A 433 14.79 10.52 21.22
CA ALA A 433 15.97 9.96 21.88
C ALA A 433 16.22 8.48 21.53
N ASP A 434 15.19 7.73 21.13
CA ASP A 434 15.28 6.34 20.68
C ASP A 434 15.64 6.24 19.19
N GLY A 435 15.85 7.37 18.52
CA GLY A 435 16.17 7.45 17.09
C GLY A 435 14.95 7.29 16.17
N ARG A 436 13.72 7.26 16.71
CA ARG A 436 12.49 7.15 15.93
C ARG A 436 12.18 8.49 15.26
N THR A 437 11.79 8.41 14.00
CA THR A 437 11.45 9.60 13.20
C THR A 437 9.96 9.92 13.31
N GLY A 438 9.64 11.17 13.62
CA GLY A 438 8.29 11.71 13.72
C GLY A 438 7.67 12.06 12.36
N HIS A 439 6.62 12.89 12.41
CA HIS A 439 5.90 13.33 11.22
C HIS A 439 6.74 14.26 10.34
N LEU A 440 6.64 14.11 9.00
CA LEU A 440 7.22 15.06 8.04
C LEU A 440 6.47 16.39 8.05
N SER A 441 7.21 17.50 7.94
CA SER A 441 6.67 18.84 7.74
C SER A 441 5.91 18.95 6.41
N ALA A 442 5.16 20.04 6.25
CA ALA A 442 4.81 20.53 4.92
C ALA A 442 6.08 20.72 4.09
N THR A 443 6.00 20.53 2.78
CA THR A 443 7.12 20.67 1.87
C THR A 443 7.39 22.14 1.54
N VAL A 444 8.69 22.48 1.32
CA VAL A 444 9.11 23.72 0.69
C VAL A 444 9.90 23.42 -0.57
N THR A 445 9.63 24.13 -1.65
CA THR A 445 10.41 24.03 -2.89
C THR A 445 11.37 25.22 -2.95
N ALA A 446 12.66 24.94 -3.22
CA ALA A 446 13.67 25.95 -3.46
C ALA A 446 14.42 25.65 -4.75
N ARG A 447 14.78 26.72 -5.48
CA ARG A 447 15.56 26.62 -6.71
C ARG A 447 16.89 27.32 -6.51
N THR A 448 18.00 26.61 -6.77
CA THR A 448 19.33 27.19 -6.77
C THR A 448 19.42 28.32 -7.82
N THR A 449 20.21 29.36 -7.51
CA THR A 449 20.49 30.39 -8.50
C THR A 449 21.27 29.77 -9.67
N GLY A 450 21.04 30.23 -10.89
CA GLY A 450 21.89 29.84 -12.00
C GLY A 450 23.26 30.48 -11.83
N ALA A 451 24.34 29.76 -12.16
CA ALA A 451 25.65 30.38 -12.20
C ALA A 451 25.56 31.64 -13.03
N THR A 452 25.89 32.79 -12.43
CA THR A 452 25.97 34.04 -13.19
C THR A 452 27.15 33.88 -14.14
N ALA A 453 26.85 33.71 -15.42
CA ALA A 453 27.88 33.57 -16.43
C ALA A 453 28.68 34.88 -16.47
N VAL A 454 29.97 34.76 -16.26
CA VAL A 454 30.85 35.91 -16.40
C VAL A 454 31.26 36.01 -17.88
N CYS A 455 31.09 37.20 -18.46
CA CYS A 455 31.44 37.47 -19.85
C CYS A 455 32.70 38.32 -19.92
N TRP A 456 33.59 37.91 -20.82
CA TRP A 456 34.88 38.57 -21.03
C TRP A 456 35.00 38.94 -22.52
N THR A 457 35.01 40.24 -22.85
CA THR A 457 35.26 40.70 -24.18
C THR A 457 36.70 41.17 -24.32
N ASP A 458 37.44 40.59 -25.21
CA ASP A 458 38.86 40.91 -25.45
C ASP A 458 39.29 40.48 -26.88
N HIS A 459 40.43 40.91 -27.32
CA HIS A 459 41.02 40.37 -28.54
C HIS A 459 41.67 38.98 -28.27
N ASN A 460 41.87 38.19 -29.31
CA ASN A 460 42.38 36.81 -29.19
C ASN A 460 43.71 36.72 -28.43
N TYR A 461 44.62 37.66 -28.62
CA TYR A 461 45.84 37.75 -27.85
C TYR A 461 45.57 37.95 -26.34
N GLY A 462 44.64 38.91 -26.00
CA GLY A 462 44.25 39.17 -24.61
C GLY A 462 43.62 37.96 -23.91
N HIS A 463 42.74 37.22 -24.59
CA HIS A 463 42.15 36.02 -24.05
C HIS A 463 43.18 34.93 -23.72
N VAL A 464 44.21 34.78 -24.57
CA VAL A 464 45.30 33.81 -24.28
C VAL A 464 46.16 34.25 -23.11
N GLN A 465 46.52 35.55 -23.04
CA GLN A 465 47.30 36.08 -21.90
C GLN A 465 46.53 35.95 -20.57
N ALA A 466 45.21 36.07 -20.59
CA ALA A 466 44.35 35.91 -19.42
C ALA A 466 43.98 34.47 -19.12
N GLY A 467 44.54 33.46 -19.87
CA GLY A 467 44.31 32.05 -19.64
C GLY A 467 42.89 31.55 -19.99
N ARG A 468 42.11 32.35 -20.73
CA ARG A 468 40.73 32.04 -21.19
C ARG A 468 40.71 31.30 -22.54
N ALA A 469 41.85 31.30 -23.24
CA ALA A 469 42.01 30.63 -24.55
C ALA A 469 43.41 30.01 -24.67
N THR A 470 43.57 29.12 -25.64
CA THR A 470 44.85 28.49 -26.02
C THR A 470 45.17 28.74 -27.48
N THR A 471 46.42 28.53 -27.91
CA THR A 471 46.83 28.69 -29.30
C THR A 471 47.36 27.37 -29.89
N SER A 472 47.04 27.16 -31.18
CA SER A 472 47.61 26.06 -31.94
C SER A 472 47.61 26.46 -33.43
N GLY A 473 48.73 26.24 -34.13
CA GLY A 473 48.86 26.51 -35.57
C GLY A 473 48.58 27.98 -35.98
N GLY A 474 48.85 28.97 -35.07
CA GLY A 474 48.57 30.38 -35.31
C GLY A 474 47.10 30.77 -35.13
N ARG A 475 46.26 29.89 -34.66
CA ARG A 475 44.85 30.12 -34.31
C ARG A 475 44.63 30.06 -32.80
N THR A 476 43.50 30.66 -32.35
CA THR A 476 43.11 30.73 -30.97
C THR A 476 41.86 29.88 -30.72
N TYR A 477 41.81 29.16 -29.59
CA TYR A 477 40.71 28.28 -29.19
C TYR A 477 40.24 28.60 -27.79
N ALA A 478 38.97 28.74 -27.58
CA ALA A 478 38.40 28.95 -26.26
C ALA A 478 38.71 27.77 -25.34
N LYS A 479 39.26 28.02 -24.14
CA LYS A 479 39.66 26.96 -23.19
C LYS A 479 38.41 26.23 -22.66
N GLY A 480 38.43 24.91 -22.72
CA GLY A 480 37.32 24.06 -22.39
C GLY A 480 36.52 23.63 -23.60
N SER A 481 35.82 24.55 -24.25
CA SER A 481 34.97 24.25 -25.43
C SER A 481 35.75 23.91 -26.70
N GLN A 482 37.01 24.38 -26.80
CA GLN A 482 37.88 24.26 -27.98
C GLN A 482 37.25 24.91 -29.25
N GLN A 483 36.34 25.84 -29.07
CA GLN A 483 35.77 26.62 -30.18
C GLN A 483 36.85 27.47 -30.82
N ASP A 484 36.94 27.46 -32.16
CA ASP A 484 37.91 28.23 -32.93
C ASP A 484 37.52 29.71 -32.93
N MET A 485 38.41 30.56 -32.46
CA MET A 485 38.25 32.00 -32.34
C MET A 485 38.97 32.76 -33.46
N GLY A 486 39.52 32.08 -34.42
CA GLY A 486 40.26 32.70 -35.53
C GLY A 486 41.76 32.92 -35.26
N LEU A 487 42.35 33.89 -35.93
CA LEU A 487 43.81 34.12 -35.86
C LEU A 487 44.24 34.64 -34.49
N TYR A 488 45.41 34.19 -34.04
CA TYR A 488 46.05 34.68 -32.82
C TYR A 488 46.66 36.07 -33.09
N ASN A 489 45.88 37.13 -32.82
CA ASN A 489 46.30 38.52 -33.02
C ASN A 489 45.47 39.47 -32.15
N VAL A 490 45.71 40.77 -32.26
CA VAL A 490 45.02 41.85 -31.52
C VAL A 490 43.85 42.48 -32.32
N PHE A 491 43.52 41.96 -33.50
CA PHE A 491 42.50 42.53 -34.39
C PHE A 491 41.20 41.74 -34.36
N VAL A 492 41.24 40.46 -33.95
CA VAL A 492 40.06 39.61 -33.83
C VAL A 492 39.62 39.64 -32.36
N THR A 493 38.40 40.13 -32.11
CA THR A 493 37.80 40.27 -30.76
C THR A 493 36.63 39.31 -30.63
N HIS A 494 36.58 38.63 -29.50
CA HIS A 494 35.46 37.76 -29.09
C HIS A 494 35.02 38.08 -27.68
N THR A 495 33.75 37.74 -27.38
CA THR A 495 33.23 37.66 -26.03
C THR A 495 33.22 36.20 -25.63
N LEU A 496 33.91 35.86 -24.57
CA LEU A 496 33.91 34.52 -23.96
C LEU A 496 33.01 34.49 -22.74
N LYS A 497 32.13 33.54 -22.68
CA LYS A 497 31.28 33.21 -21.53
C LYS A 497 31.93 32.11 -20.75
N GLU A 498 32.19 32.35 -19.44
CA GLU A 498 32.68 31.36 -18.52
C GLU A 498 31.50 30.70 -17.77
N SER A 499 31.33 29.40 -17.96
CA SER A 499 30.34 28.58 -17.20
C SER A 499 30.54 27.09 -17.53
N PRO A 500 30.94 26.25 -16.59
CA PRO A 500 31.40 26.54 -15.22
C PRO A 500 32.78 27.19 -15.19
N ALA A 501 33.29 27.50 -13.98
CA ALA A 501 34.58 28.15 -13.79
C ALA A 501 35.72 27.42 -14.58
N GLY A 502 36.50 28.18 -15.33
CA GLY A 502 37.56 27.67 -16.18
C GLY A 502 37.13 27.05 -17.52
N TYR A 503 35.85 26.98 -17.80
CA TYR A 503 35.29 26.52 -19.08
C TYR A 503 34.68 27.67 -19.87
N PHE A 504 35.26 27.99 -21.04
CA PHE A 504 34.92 29.14 -21.85
C PHE A 504 34.26 28.73 -23.17
N THR A 505 33.21 29.44 -23.57
CA THR A 505 32.53 29.31 -24.87
C THR A 505 32.49 30.66 -25.57
N VAL A 506 32.60 30.70 -26.89
CA VAL A 506 32.40 31.91 -27.67
C VAL A 506 30.92 32.32 -27.59
N ALA A 507 30.66 33.55 -27.18
CA ALA A 507 29.33 34.06 -26.86
C ALA A 507 29.11 35.51 -27.37
N ASP A 508 29.65 35.87 -28.53
CA ASP A 508 29.62 37.20 -29.11
C ASP A 508 28.22 37.81 -29.23
N ALA A 509 27.20 36.97 -29.40
CA ALA A 509 25.81 37.41 -29.55
C ALA A 509 24.94 37.15 -28.31
N THR A 510 25.46 36.43 -27.28
CA THR A 510 24.66 35.90 -26.16
C THR A 510 25.10 36.38 -24.79
N CYS A 511 26.24 36.99 -24.66
CA CYS A 511 26.61 37.74 -23.46
C CYS A 511 26.06 39.18 -23.55
N PRO A 512 25.39 39.68 -22.52
CA PRO A 512 24.86 41.04 -22.50
C PRO A 512 25.97 42.11 -22.53
#